data_3d730fc35eb4e54dee71155dea240aa8
#
_entry.id   3d730fc35eb4e54dee71155dea240aa8
#
_cell.length_a   1.000
_cell.length_b   1.000
_cell.length_c   1.000
_cell.angle_alpha   90.00
_cell.angle_beta   90.00
_cell.angle_gamma   90.00
#
_symmetry.space_group_name_H-M   'P 1'
#
loop_
_entity.id
_entity.type
_entity.pdbx_description
1 polymer ?
#
loop_
_entity_poly.entity_id
_entity_poly.type
_entity_poly.pdbx_seq_one_letter_code
_entity_poly.pdbx_strand_id
1 'polypeptide(L)'
;MDYSDVSTIAAWITEQGLKGASEAELMTGFCAACRDAGLPLDRGLALMDTLHPVHEGRAFRWDSVEEVQTEFEYGPTISGEAASNWQRSAFYHLWSRNEREIRRRLGFGDPIDFSMLDTIAEAGHTDFVAMMHRFSEAGTIGEMDCFFSHFATKYPEGFSDHDLAILRKLVPVLGLAIKCIALGRIARTIAEVYLGEDAARQVMEGKISRGKSERISAALWFSDLLNYTKISDSVPPEEIIPLLNDYSEAVITAIHESGGNVLKLIGDGVLAIFKGAVPAETCRAALSAESLLREKLTTLNAVRATDGRATTDVYIGLHIGDVFYGNIGSQDRLDFTVIGPAVNEVSRIASICRSVDLNVLMSSDFAAAIPEEERTSLACIGRYVLRGVQRAQELYTLDSARLNG
;
A
#
# COMPACT_ATOMS: atom_id res chain seq x y z
N MET A 1 -39.65 -12.70 5.36
CA MET A 1 -38.71 -13.32 4.39
C MET A 1 -38.95 -14.82 4.37
N ASP A 2 -39.12 -15.39 3.18
CA ASP A 2 -39.35 -16.84 3.05
C ASP A 2 -38.03 -17.59 2.62
N TYR A 3 -38.16 -18.92 2.44
CA TYR A 3 -36.99 -19.74 2.06
C TYR A 3 -36.47 -19.42 0.64
N SER A 4 -37.37 -19.00 -0.27
CA SER A 4 -37.03 -18.62 -1.64
C SER A 4 -36.20 -17.34 -1.66
N ASP A 5 -36.56 -16.36 -0.82
CA ASP A 5 -35.82 -15.10 -0.67
C ASP A 5 -34.39 -15.35 -0.18
N VAL A 6 -34.25 -16.19 0.88
CA VAL A 6 -32.94 -16.57 1.43
C VAL A 6 -32.06 -17.21 0.36
N SER A 7 -32.62 -18.13 -0.43
CA SER A 7 -31.89 -18.78 -1.52
C SER A 7 -31.48 -17.81 -2.61
N THR A 8 -32.36 -16.86 -2.97
CA THR A 8 -32.11 -15.83 -3.98
C THR A 8 -31.00 -14.88 -3.53
N ILE A 9 -31.02 -14.42 -2.28
CA ILE A 9 -30.00 -13.52 -1.74
C ILE A 9 -28.65 -14.25 -1.64
N ALA A 10 -28.61 -15.49 -1.19
CA ALA A 10 -27.39 -16.28 -1.15
C ALA A 10 -26.78 -16.50 -2.54
N ALA A 11 -27.61 -16.77 -3.54
CA ALA A 11 -27.17 -16.87 -4.93
C ALA A 11 -26.61 -15.53 -5.47
N TRP A 12 -27.29 -14.43 -5.16
CA TRP A 12 -26.83 -13.10 -5.54
C TRP A 12 -25.45 -12.76 -4.91
N ILE A 13 -25.29 -13.00 -3.60
CA ILE A 13 -23.99 -12.79 -2.91
C ILE A 13 -22.89 -13.58 -3.61
N THR A 14 -23.16 -14.85 -3.91
CA THR A 14 -22.20 -15.75 -4.58
C THR A 14 -21.85 -15.22 -5.97
N GLU A 15 -22.84 -14.80 -6.74
CA GLU A 15 -22.63 -14.25 -8.09
C GLU A 15 -21.82 -12.95 -8.06
N GLN A 16 -22.13 -12.01 -7.15
CA GLN A 16 -21.39 -10.78 -7.03
C GLN A 16 -19.94 -11.03 -6.56
N GLY A 17 -19.74 -11.94 -5.60
CA GLY A 17 -18.41 -12.36 -5.18
C GLY A 17 -17.56 -12.94 -6.33
N LEU A 18 -18.17 -13.76 -7.19
CA LEU A 18 -17.51 -14.32 -8.38
C LEU A 18 -17.21 -13.25 -9.46
N LYS A 19 -18.04 -12.22 -9.57
CA LYS A 19 -17.83 -11.08 -10.49
C LYS A 19 -16.77 -10.08 -10.00
N GLY A 20 -16.34 -10.17 -8.74
CA GLY A 20 -15.37 -9.26 -8.16
C GLY A 20 -15.95 -7.90 -7.79
N ALA A 21 -17.23 -7.86 -7.37
CA ALA A 21 -17.82 -6.67 -6.74
C ALA A 21 -16.99 -6.26 -5.52
N SER A 22 -16.98 -4.97 -5.17
CA SER A 22 -16.30 -4.49 -3.97
C SER A 22 -17.01 -4.97 -2.70
N GLU A 23 -16.30 -5.02 -1.59
CA GLU A 23 -16.87 -5.41 -0.30
C GLU A 23 -17.97 -4.44 0.14
N ALA A 24 -17.82 -3.14 -0.15
CA ALA A 24 -18.83 -2.12 0.13
C ALA A 24 -20.11 -2.35 -0.69
N GLU A 25 -19.98 -2.69 -1.99
CA GLU A 25 -21.12 -3.04 -2.85
C GLU A 25 -21.82 -4.31 -2.36
N LEU A 26 -21.06 -5.33 -1.94
CA LEU A 26 -21.63 -6.55 -1.35
C LEU A 26 -22.41 -6.26 -0.08
N MET A 27 -21.83 -5.46 0.83
CA MET A 27 -22.50 -5.13 2.10
C MET A 27 -23.76 -4.32 1.87
N THR A 28 -23.70 -3.31 1.01
CA THR A 28 -24.84 -2.46 0.66
C THR A 28 -25.95 -3.26 -0.01
N GLY A 29 -25.62 -4.04 -1.04
CA GLY A 29 -26.59 -4.84 -1.76
C GLY A 29 -27.21 -5.95 -0.91
N PHE A 30 -26.41 -6.58 -0.04
CA PHE A 30 -26.90 -7.57 0.92
C PHE A 30 -27.95 -6.98 1.88
N CYS A 31 -27.61 -5.85 2.51
CA CYS A 31 -28.53 -5.21 3.47
C CYS A 31 -29.82 -4.72 2.79
N ALA A 32 -29.70 -4.11 1.59
CA ALA A 32 -30.84 -3.68 0.80
C ALA A 32 -31.73 -4.87 0.40
N ALA A 33 -31.15 -5.93 -0.14
CA ALA A 33 -31.90 -7.13 -0.54
C ALA A 33 -32.60 -7.80 0.65
N CYS A 34 -31.94 -7.89 1.81
CA CYS A 34 -32.56 -8.39 3.04
C CYS A 34 -33.75 -7.55 3.46
N ARG A 35 -33.63 -6.24 3.43
CA ARG A 35 -34.70 -5.30 3.79
C ARG A 35 -35.88 -5.39 2.81
N ASP A 36 -35.60 -5.39 1.50
CA ASP A 36 -36.62 -5.51 0.46
C ASP A 36 -37.41 -6.81 0.55
N ALA A 37 -36.75 -7.89 1.00
CA ALA A 37 -37.37 -9.19 1.27
C ALA A 37 -38.09 -9.25 2.64
N GLY A 38 -38.19 -8.14 3.37
CA GLY A 38 -38.96 -8.00 4.61
C GLY A 38 -38.20 -8.31 5.90
N LEU A 39 -36.88 -8.41 5.90
CA LEU A 39 -36.10 -8.39 7.13
C LEU A 39 -36.10 -6.95 7.70
N PRO A 40 -36.46 -6.73 8.98
CA PRO A 40 -36.51 -5.39 9.56
C PRO A 40 -35.11 -4.89 9.87
N LEU A 41 -34.33 -4.57 8.81
CA LEU A 41 -32.93 -4.18 8.90
C LEU A 41 -32.79 -2.68 8.61
N ASP A 42 -32.18 -1.95 9.54
CA ASP A 42 -31.96 -0.51 9.42
C ASP A 42 -30.49 -0.14 9.39
N ARG A 43 -29.62 -0.96 9.97
CA ARG A 43 -28.19 -0.74 10.00
C ARG A 43 -27.44 -2.07 9.88
N GLY A 44 -26.37 -2.06 9.12
CA GLY A 44 -25.44 -3.17 9.00
C GLY A 44 -23.99 -2.68 8.98
N LEU A 45 -23.10 -3.45 9.59
CA LEU A 45 -21.66 -3.26 9.53
C LEU A 45 -20.99 -4.62 9.40
N ALA A 46 -19.98 -4.69 8.54
CA ALA A 46 -19.07 -5.81 8.47
C ALA A 46 -17.65 -5.27 8.60
N LEU A 47 -16.77 -5.99 9.27
CA LEU A 47 -15.36 -5.66 9.34
C LEU A 47 -14.50 -6.92 9.34
N MET A 48 -13.29 -6.75 8.86
CA MET A 48 -12.29 -7.80 8.79
C MET A 48 -10.89 -7.19 8.74
N ASP A 49 -9.97 -7.80 9.46
CA ASP A 49 -8.56 -7.42 9.39
C ASP A 49 -7.99 -7.70 8.00
N THR A 50 -6.91 -7.02 7.67
CA THR A 50 -6.23 -7.14 6.38
C THR A 50 -4.74 -7.29 6.61
N LEU A 51 -4.00 -7.64 5.57
CA LEU A 51 -2.54 -7.60 5.59
C LEU A 51 -2.08 -6.39 4.77
N HIS A 52 -1.83 -5.29 5.47
CA HIS A 52 -1.42 -4.02 4.89
C HIS A 52 -0.38 -3.33 5.78
N PRO A 53 0.65 -2.62 5.25
CA PRO A 53 1.70 -1.99 6.06
C PRO A 53 1.21 -0.91 7.04
N VAL A 54 0.06 -0.28 6.75
CA VAL A 54 -0.45 0.88 7.50
C VAL A 54 -1.78 0.58 8.19
N HIS A 55 -2.63 -0.23 7.58
CA HIS A 55 -4.00 -0.48 8.05
C HIS A 55 -4.13 -1.89 8.64
N GLU A 56 -4.71 -1.99 9.84
CA GLU A 56 -5.01 -3.28 10.47
C GLU A 56 -6.21 -3.94 9.82
N GLY A 57 -7.22 -3.16 9.44
CA GLY A 57 -8.41 -3.73 8.82
C GLY A 57 -9.29 -2.72 8.10
N ARG A 58 -10.41 -3.24 7.58
CA ARG A 58 -11.42 -2.47 6.84
C ARG A 58 -12.81 -2.79 7.38
N ALA A 59 -13.65 -1.78 7.35
CA ALA A 59 -15.05 -1.90 7.73
C ALA A 59 -15.96 -1.33 6.65
N PHE A 60 -17.12 -1.98 6.51
CA PHE A 60 -18.13 -1.68 5.49
C PHE A 60 -19.45 -1.46 6.21
N ARG A 61 -20.01 -0.26 6.06
CA ARG A 61 -21.22 0.18 6.74
C ARG A 61 -22.35 0.43 5.77
N TRP A 62 -23.54 0.09 6.17
CA TRP A 62 -24.78 0.43 5.52
C TRP A 62 -25.80 0.97 6.54
N ASP A 63 -26.59 1.96 6.13
CA ASP A 63 -27.71 2.49 6.89
C ASP A 63 -28.92 2.68 5.95
N SER A 64 -30.12 2.49 6.47
CA SER A 64 -31.35 2.50 5.64
C SER A 64 -31.85 3.89 5.31
N VAL A 65 -31.41 4.90 6.05
CA VAL A 65 -31.96 6.28 5.99
C VAL A 65 -30.85 7.31 5.80
N GLU A 66 -29.69 7.09 6.39
CA GLU A 66 -28.58 8.04 6.36
C GLU A 66 -27.62 7.75 5.21
N GLU A 67 -27.17 8.81 4.49
CA GLU A 67 -25.96 8.72 3.69
C GLU A 67 -24.75 8.56 4.62
N VAL A 68 -24.24 7.35 4.69
CA VAL A 68 -23.05 7.02 5.51
C VAL A 68 -21.85 6.74 4.62
N GLN A 69 -20.65 7.01 5.13
CA GLN A 69 -19.45 6.50 4.51
C GLN A 69 -19.51 4.97 4.52
N THR A 70 -19.59 4.37 3.33
CA THR A 70 -19.81 2.94 3.15
C THR A 70 -18.59 2.10 3.45
N GLU A 71 -17.39 2.70 3.40
CA GLU A 71 -16.12 2.01 3.59
C GLU A 71 -15.15 2.89 4.36
N PHE A 72 -14.41 2.31 5.32
CA PHE A 72 -13.33 2.98 6.04
C PHE A 72 -12.27 1.97 6.47
N GLU A 73 -11.02 2.44 6.51
CA GLU A 73 -9.88 1.69 7.01
C GLU A 73 -9.58 2.10 8.45
N TYR A 74 -9.13 1.15 9.26
CA TYR A 74 -8.71 1.43 10.63
C TYR A 74 -7.26 0.99 10.84
N GLY A 75 -6.55 1.79 11.64
CA GLY A 75 -5.15 1.51 11.99
C GLY A 75 -5.04 0.56 13.18
N PRO A 76 -3.80 0.35 13.67
CA PRO A 76 -3.50 -0.60 14.74
C PRO A 76 -4.33 -0.37 16.01
N THR A 77 -4.96 -1.46 16.50
CA THR A 77 -5.79 -1.48 17.71
C THR A 77 -5.02 -1.95 18.96
N ILE A 78 -3.70 -2.02 18.89
CA ILE A 78 -2.84 -2.53 19.96
C ILE A 78 -2.47 -1.51 21.05
N SER A 79 -2.68 -0.21 20.80
CA SER A 79 -2.31 0.86 21.75
C SER A 79 -3.24 2.07 21.69
N GLY A 80 -3.20 2.90 22.74
CA GLY A 80 -3.92 4.16 22.79
C GLY A 80 -5.44 4.01 22.86
N GLU A 81 -6.15 5.01 22.33
CA GLU A 81 -7.61 5.08 22.32
C GLU A 81 -8.23 3.99 21.45
N ALA A 82 -7.59 3.63 20.34
CA ALA A 82 -8.04 2.56 19.46
C ALA A 82 -8.10 1.20 20.18
N ALA A 83 -7.06 0.87 20.97
CA ALA A 83 -7.04 -0.34 21.80
C ALA A 83 -8.15 -0.33 22.87
N SER A 84 -8.37 0.82 23.51
CA SER A 84 -9.45 0.96 24.51
C SER A 84 -10.83 0.78 23.88
N ASN A 85 -11.07 1.36 22.70
CA ASN A 85 -12.33 1.23 21.97
C ASN A 85 -12.56 -0.21 21.50
N TRP A 86 -11.50 -0.87 20.99
CA TRP A 86 -11.54 -2.29 20.62
C TRP A 86 -11.93 -3.17 21.82
N GLN A 87 -11.25 -3.06 22.95
CA GLN A 87 -11.50 -3.86 24.16
C GLN A 87 -12.91 -3.68 24.72
N ARG A 88 -13.54 -2.52 24.49
CA ARG A 88 -14.92 -2.22 24.92
C ARG A 88 -15.97 -2.58 23.86
N SER A 89 -15.57 -3.14 22.72
CA SER A 89 -16.47 -3.49 21.64
C SER A 89 -17.15 -4.85 21.86
N ALA A 90 -18.32 -5.05 21.25
CA ALA A 90 -18.99 -6.34 21.19
C ALA A 90 -18.13 -7.38 20.44
N PHE A 91 -17.31 -6.95 19.49
CA PHE A 91 -16.45 -7.83 18.69
C PHE A 91 -15.30 -8.41 19.52
N TYR A 92 -14.63 -7.58 20.34
CA TYR A 92 -13.63 -8.07 21.29
C TYR A 92 -14.21 -9.05 22.30
N HIS A 93 -15.42 -8.80 22.79
CA HIS A 93 -16.12 -9.72 23.67
C HIS A 93 -16.32 -11.09 23.00
N LEU A 94 -16.84 -11.12 21.76
CA LEU A 94 -17.02 -12.34 21.00
C LEU A 94 -15.69 -13.06 20.77
N TRP A 95 -14.66 -12.32 20.35
CA TRP A 95 -13.34 -12.85 20.05
C TRP A 95 -12.66 -13.46 21.27
N SER A 96 -12.64 -12.72 22.40
CA SER A 96 -11.94 -13.13 23.63
C SER A 96 -12.63 -14.30 24.33
N ARG A 97 -13.94 -14.44 24.19
CA ARG A 97 -14.73 -15.54 24.79
C ARG A 97 -15.01 -16.69 23.82
N ASN A 98 -14.58 -16.55 22.57
CA ASN A 98 -14.85 -17.52 21.50
C ASN A 98 -16.36 -17.77 21.33
N GLU A 99 -17.17 -16.72 21.51
CA GLU A 99 -18.61 -16.73 21.27
C GLU A 99 -18.90 -16.35 19.82
N ARG A 100 -19.99 -16.87 19.25
CA ARG A 100 -20.31 -16.63 17.84
C ARG A 100 -21.27 -15.47 17.63
N GLU A 101 -22.06 -15.15 18.63
CA GLU A 101 -23.15 -14.18 18.54
C GLU A 101 -23.41 -13.55 19.89
N ILE A 102 -23.74 -12.26 19.89
CA ILE A 102 -24.28 -11.55 21.06
C ILE A 102 -25.40 -10.64 20.59
N ARG A 103 -26.50 -10.57 21.38
CA ARG A 103 -27.64 -9.74 21.11
C ARG A 103 -27.88 -8.77 22.27
N ARG A 104 -28.38 -7.57 21.97
CA ARG A 104 -28.85 -6.59 22.93
C ARG A 104 -30.16 -6.00 22.46
N ARG A 105 -31.23 -6.31 23.18
CA ARG A 105 -32.59 -5.80 22.94
C ARG A 105 -32.77 -4.45 23.62
N LEU A 106 -32.24 -3.39 22.99
CA LEU A 106 -32.14 -2.04 23.56
C LEU A 106 -33.52 -1.46 23.90
N GLY A 107 -34.51 -1.70 23.05
CA GLY A 107 -35.91 -1.30 23.31
C GLY A 107 -36.60 -2.06 24.45
N PHE A 108 -35.96 -3.10 24.98
CA PHE A 108 -36.50 -3.95 26.05
C PHE A 108 -35.70 -3.87 27.37
N GLY A 109 -34.72 -2.95 27.41
CA GLY A 109 -33.94 -2.67 28.61
C GLY A 109 -32.73 -3.54 28.86
N ASP A 110 -32.23 -4.23 27.81
CA ASP A 110 -30.92 -4.90 27.88
C ASP A 110 -29.81 -3.87 28.13
N PRO A 111 -28.70 -4.26 28.77
CA PRO A 111 -27.64 -3.34 29.14
C PRO A 111 -26.94 -2.75 27.90
N ILE A 112 -26.54 -1.47 27.99
CA ILE A 112 -25.67 -0.79 27.05
C ILE A 112 -24.22 -0.94 27.56
N ASP A 113 -23.67 -2.12 27.37
CA ASP A 113 -22.39 -2.55 27.95
C ASP A 113 -21.21 -2.53 26.93
N PHE A 114 -21.46 -2.12 25.69
CA PHE A 114 -20.45 -1.97 24.65
C PHE A 114 -20.41 -0.55 24.09
N SER A 115 -19.23 -0.03 23.78
CA SER A 115 -19.00 1.36 23.37
C SER A 115 -19.82 1.83 22.16
N MET A 116 -20.21 0.93 21.26
CA MET A 116 -21.03 1.27 20.08
C MET A 116 -22.54 1.35 20.38
N LEU A 117 -22.99 0.75 21.47
CA LEU A 117 -24.43 0.63 21.75
C LEU A 117 -25.06 1.96 22.15
N ASP A 118 -24.31 2.88 22.77
CA ASP A 118 -24.81 4.22 23.07
C ASP A 118 -25.27 4.93 21.79
N THR A 119 -24.40 4.99 20.77
CA THR A 119 -24.72 5.62 19.48
C THR A 119 -25.87 4.91 18.74
N ILE A 120 -25.95 3.57 18.84
CA ILE A 120 -27.00 2.78 18.21
C ILE A 120 -28.35 3.05 18.90
N ALA A 121 -28.38 3.10 20.25
CA ALA A 121 -29.56 3.39 21.02
C ALA A 121 -30.06 4.84 20.80
N GLU A 122 -29.16 5.83 20.82
CA GLU A 122 -29.45 7.25 20.54
C GLU A 122 -30.03 7.46 19.15
N ALA A 123 -29.58 6.67 18.15
CA ALA A 123 -30.14 6.66 16.81
C ALA A 123 -31.54 5.98 16.71
N GLY A 124 -32.08 5.51 17.83
CA GLY A 124 -33.43 4.93 17.94
C GLY A 124 -33.55 3.46 17.56
N HIS A 125 -32.43 2.72 17.51
CA HIS A 125 -32.50 1.28 17.28
C HIS A 125 -32.95 0.56 18.52
N THR A 126 -33.82 -0.44 18.33
CA THR A 126 -34.49 -1.21 19.40
C THR A 126 -33.81 -2.55 19.67
N ASP A 127 -33.07 -3.06 18.69
CA ASP A 127 -32.39 -4.35 18.79
C ASP A 127 -31.07 -4.34 18.00
N PHE A 128 -30.09 -5.04 18.51
CA PHE A 128 -28.76 -5.17 18.01
C PHE A 128 -28.28 -6.62 18.10
N VAL A 129 -27.67 -7.12 17.06
CA VAL A 129 -26.99 -8.42 17.04
C VAL A 129 -25.60 -8.29 16.40
N ALA A 130 -24.57 -8.73 17.11
CA ALA A 130 -23.24 -8.89 16.55
C ALA A 130 -22.91 -10.37 16.35
N MET A 131 -22.22 -10.68 15.27
CA MET A 131 -21.80 -12.03 14.89
C MET A 131 -20.32 -12.08 14.58
N MET A 132 -19.69 -13.20 14.92
CA MET A 132 -18.29 -13.50 14.59
C MET A 132 -18.21 -14.84 13.88
N HIS A 133 -17.48 -14.86 12.76
CA HIS A 133 -17.15 -16.08 12.03
C HIS A 133 -15.62 -16.22 11.97
N ARG A 134 -15.10 -17.11 12.83
CA ARG A 134 -13.67 -17.38 12.92
C ARG A 134 -13.22 -18.26 11.76
N PHE A 135 -12.07 -17.92 11.19
CA PHE A 135 -11.43 -18.74 10.17
C PHE A 135 -10.62 -19.85 10.85
N SER A 136 -10.34 -20.95 10.12
CA SER A 136 -9.39 -21.95 10.58
C SER A 136 -7.96 -21.41 10.48
N GLU A 137 -7.02 -21.96 11.24
CA GLU A 137 -5.60 -21.58 11.18
C GLU A 137 -5.06 -21.61 9.73
N ALA A 138 -5.41 -22.63 8.95
CA ALA A 138 -5.02 -22.73 7.54
C ALA A 138 -5.67 -21.66 6.62
N GLY A 139 -6.70 -20.97 7.11
CA GLY A 139 -7.40 -19.91 6.38
C GLY A 139 -7.06 -18.50 6.85
N THR A 140 -6.14 -18.37 7.82
CA THR A 140 -5.70 -17.10 8.38
C THR A 140 -4.50 -16.57 7.60
N ILE A 141 -4.49 -15.28 7.30
CA ILE A 141 -3.35 -14.57 6.71
C ILE A 141 -3.06 -13.36 7.59
N GLY A 142 -1.86 -13.30 8.18
CA GLY A 142 -1.55 -12.27 9.17
C GLY A 142 -2.51 -12.36 10.37
N GLU A 143 -3.12 -11.26 10.75
CA GLU A 143 -4.09 -11.14 11.83
C GLU A 143 -5.54 -11.33 11.36
N MET A 144 -5.79 -11.54 10.05
CA MET A 144 -7.12 -11.77 9.48
C MET A 144 -7.64 -13.16 9.88
N ASP A 145 -8.08 -13.31 11.13
CA ASP A 145 -8.57 -14.57 11.71
C ASP A 145 -10.09 -14.69 11.78
N CYS A 146 -10.80 -13.55 11.65
CA CYS A 146 -12.24 -13.47 11.82
C CYS A 146 -12.92 -12.56 10.81
N PHE A 147 -14.19 -12.83 10.54
CA PHE A 147 -15.16 -11.91 9.96
C PHE A 147 -16.14 -11.49 11.05
N PHE A 148 -16.21 -10.21 11.32
CA PHE A 148 -17.14 -9.63 12.25
C PHE A 148 -18.25 -8.88 11.53
N SER A 149 -19.46 -8.94 12.07
CA SER A 149 -20.59 -8.17 11.57
C SER A 149 -21.53 -7.78 12.69
N HIS A 150 -22.24 -6.68 12.52
CA HIS A 150 -23.40 -6.41 13.34
C HIS A 150 -24.57 -5.89 12.51
N PHE A 151 -25.77 -6.12 13.02
CA PHE A 151 -27.02 -5.66 12.44
C PHE A 151 -27.88 -5.04 13.51
N ALA A 152 -28.62 -3.98 13.16
CA ALA A 152 -29.55 -3.33 14.08
C ALA A 152 -30.83 -2.94 13.35
N THR A 153 -31.91 -2.86 14.12
CA THR A 153 -33.26 -2.50 13.65
C THR A 153 -33.90 -1.42 14.52
N LYS A 154 -34.72 -0.58 13.91
CA LYS A 154 -35.60 0.38 14.58
C LYS A 154 -37.04 -0.16 14.79
N TYR A 155 -37.28 -1.39 14.33
CA TYR A 155 -38.59 -2.01 14.48
C TYR A 155 -38.94 -2.22 15.98
N PRO A 156 -40.13 -1.80 16.47
CA PRO A 156 -40.44 -1.80 17.89
C PRO A 156 -40.29 -3.16 18.56
N GLU A 157 -40.62 -4.25 17.88
CA GLU A 157 -40.52 -5.62 18.39
C GLU A 157 -39.11 -6.20 18.31
N GLY A 158 -38.18 -5.48 17.66
CA GLY A 158 -36.83 -5.98 17.38
C GLY A 158 -36.80 -7.09 16.32
N PHE A 159 -35.72 -7.85 16.27
CA PHE A 159 -35.62 -9.05 15.44
C PHE A 159 -36.39 -10.22 16.04
N SER A 160 -37.17 -10.89 15.23
CA SER A 160 -37.76 -12.18 15.60
C SER A 160 -36.70 -13.30 15.57
N ASP A 161 -37.01 -14.45 16.19
CA ASP A 161 -36.13 -15.63 16.10
C ASP A 161 -35.97 -16.11 14.66
N HIS A 162 -36.99 -15.90 13.83
CA HIS A 162 -36.94 -16.19 12.39
C HIS A 162 -35.96 -15.27 11.67
N ASP A 163 -35.93 -13.97 11.96
CA ASP A 163 -35.02 -13.01 11.38
C ASP A 163 -33.56 -13.34 11.75
N LEU A 164 -33.31 -13.68 13.00
CA LEU A 164 -32.00 -14.12 13.45
C LEU A 164 -31.58 -15.44 12.78
N ALA A 165 -32.49 -16.37 12.55
CA ALA A 165 -32.20 -17.61 11.84
C ALA A 165 -31.83 -17.36 10.38
N ILE A 166 -32.41 -16.34 9.75
CA ILE A 166 -32.05 -15.87 8.39
C ILE A 166 -30.66 -15.27 8.38
N LEU A 167 -30.35 -14.33 9.28
CA LEU A 167 -29.02 -13.74 9.41
C LEU A 167 -27.95 -14.82 9.63
N ARG A 168 -28.19 -15.79 10.52
CA ARG A 168 -27.27 -16.92 10.75
C ARG A 168 -27.01 -17.78 9.51
N LYS A 169 -27.92 -17.79 8.54
CA LYS A 169 -27.74 -18.51 7.27
C LYS A 169 -27.01 -17.66 6.22
N LEU A 170 -27.31 -16.37 6.11
CA LEU A 170 -26.82 -15.50 5.04
C LEU A 170 -25.45 -14.87 5.38
N VAL A 171 -25.23 -14.50 6.64
CA VAL A 171 -23.99 -13.82 7.05
C VAL A 171 -22.71 -14.64 6.79
N PRO A 172 -22.70 -15.97 6.97
CA PRO A 172 -21.55 -16.79 6.59
C PRO A 172 -21.26 -16.75 5.08
N VAL A 173 -22.29 -16.68 4.23
CA VAL A 173 -22.13 -16.59 2.77
C VAL A 173 -21.56 -15.23 2.40
N LEU A 174 -22.07 -14.14 3.00
CA LEU A 174 -21.52 -12.80 2.85
C LEU A 174 -20.05 -12.74 3.30
N GLY A 175 -19.73 -13.28 4.48
CA GLY A 175 -18.38 -13.33 5.02
C GLY A 175 -17.41 -14.09 4.11
N LEU A 176 -17.86 -15.21 3.51
CA LEU A 176 -17.05 -15.95 2.54
C LEU A 176 -16.78 -15.11 1.27
N ALA A 177 -17.78 -14.43 0.72
CA ALA A 177 -17.62 -13.59 -0.46
C ALA A 177 -16.67 -12.41 -0.18
N ILE A 178 -16.85 -11.70 0.94
CA ILE A 178 -15.98 -10.60 1.38
C ILE A 178 -14.55 -11.12 1.58
N LYS A 179 -14.36 -12.28 2.23
CA LYS A 179 -13.05 -12.90 2.40
C LYS A 179 -12.35 -13.17 1.07
N CYS A 180 -13.05 -13.72 0.09
CA CYS A 180 -12.46 -14.01 -1.23
C CYS A 180 -11.97 -12.74 -1.93
N ILE A 181 -12.72 -11.66 -1.86
CA ILE A 181 -12.35 -10.36 -2.44
C ILE A 181 -11.16 -9.76 -1.68
N ALA A 182 -11.21 -9.77 -0.35
CA ALA A 182 -10.11 -9.29 0.50
C ALA A 182 -8.80 -10.03 0.24
N LEU A 183 -8.83 -11.36 0.03
CA LEU A 183 -7.64 -12.14 -0.33
C LEU A 183 -7.03 -11.70 -1.66
N GLY A 184 -7.86 -11.40 -2.67
CA GLY A 184 -7.41 -10.86 -3.94
C GLY A 184 -6.75 -9.49 -3.81
N ARG A 185 -7.31 -8.63 -2.96
CA ARG A 185 -6.73 -7.31 -2.63
C ARG A 185 -5.42 -7.46 -1.86
N ILE A 186 -5.37 -8.29 -0.82
CA ILE A 186 -4.15 -8.57 -0.05
C ILE A 186 -3.03 -9.04 -0.97
N ALA A 187 -3.32 -9.98 -1.88
CA ALA A 187 -2.34 -10.46 -2.86
C ALA A 187 -1.77 -9.33 -3.73
N ARG A 188 -2.64 -8.41 -4.19
CA ARG A 188 -2.22 -7.22 -4.94
C ARG A 188 -1.38 -6.28 -4.08
N THR A 189 -1.84 -5.93 -2.88
CA THR A 189 -1.13 -5.04 -1.96
C THR A 189 0.27 -5.57 -1.63
N ILE A 190 0.38 -6.87 -1.31
CA ILE A 190 1.69 -7.49 -1.04
C ILE A 190 2.59 -7.40 -2.28
N ALA A 191 2.05 -7.70 -3.46
CA ALA A 191 2.83 -7.60 -4.68
C ALA A 191 3.31 -6.15 -4.91
N GLU A 192 2.46 -5.14 -4.75
CA GLU A 192 2.80 -3.72 -4.92
C GLU A 192 3.83 -3.23 -3.91
N VAL A 193 3.67 -3.59 -2.64
CA VAL A 193 4.59 -3.17 -1.57
C VAL A 193 5.98 -3.77 -1.73
N TYR A 194 6.09 -5.03 -2.16
CA TYR A 194 7.38 -5.72 -2.25
C TYR A 194 8.04 -5.68 -3.63
N LEU A 195 7.26 -5.53 -4.70
CA LEU A 195 7.79 -5.53 -6.07
C LEU A 195 7.75 -4.14 -6.73
N GLY A 196 7.00 -3.19 -6.15
CA GLY A 196 6.64 -1.93 -6.79
C GLY A 196 5.45 -2.10 -7.75
N GLU A 197 4.73 -1.02 -8.03
CA GLU A 197 3.44 -1.01 -8.73
C GLU A 197 3.50 -1.65 -10.13
N ASP A 198 4.49 -1.28 -10.94
CA ASP A 198 4.58 -1.77 -12.32
C ASP A 198 4.91 -3.27 -12.40
N ALA A 199 5.85 -3.75 -11.57
CA ALA A 199 6.19 -5.16 -11.49
C ALA A 199 5.03 -5.99 -10.95
N ALA A 200 4.37 -5.49 -9.90
CA ALA A 200 3.19 -6.14 -9.31
C ALA A 200 2.07 -6.30 -10.34
N ARG A 201 1.76 -5.22 -11.09
CA ARG A 201 0.76 -5.27 -12.15
C ARG A 201 1.07 -6.35 -13.18
N GLN A 202 2.31 -6.43 -13.66
CA GLN A 202 2.72 -7.43 -14.64
C GLN A 202 2.66 -8.86 -14.09
N VAL A 203 3.05 -9.06 -12.82
CA VAL A 203 2.94 -10.34 -12.12
C VAL A 203 1.47 -10.76 -11.98
N MET A 204 0.59 -9.85 -11.59
CA MET A 204 -0.85 -10.09 -11.45
C MET A 204 -1.54 -10.34 -12.81
N GLU A 205 -0.99 -9.81 -13.91
CA GLU A 205 -1.40 -10.13 -15.29
C GLU A 205 -0.90 -11.51 -15.77
N GLY A 206 -0.22 -12.27 -14.90
CA GLY A 206 0.28 -13.61 -15.22
C GLY A 206 1.65 -13.66 -15.92
N LYS A 207 2.39 -12.56 -15.97
CA LYS A 207 3.76 -12.54 -16.49
C LYS A 207 4.77 -13.08 -15.45
N ILE A 208 4.56 -14.32 -15.03
CA ILE A 208 5.35 -15.01 -13.98
C ILE A 208 6.33 -16.04 -14.54
N SER A 209 6.46 -16.15 -15.85
CA SER A 209 7.35 -17.16 -16.44
C SER A 209 8.79 -16.68 -16.44
N ARG A 210 9.72 -17.55 -15.99
CA ARG A 210 11.16 -17.34 -16.05
C ARG A 210 11.63 -17.02 -17.46
N GLY A 211 12.52 -16.01 -17.60
CA GLY A 211 13.17 -15.64 -18.85
C GLY A 211 12.28 -14.84 -19.81
N LYS A 212 11.06 -14.50 -19.44
CA LYS A 212 10.27 -13.52 -20.18
C LYS A 212 10.73 -12.13 -19.82
N SER A 213 11.32 -11.43 -20.77
CA SER A 213 11.76 -10.04 -20.64
C SER A 213 11.45 -9.29 -21.93
N GLU A 214 11.24 -8.00 -21.81
CA GLU A 214 11.12 -7.07 -22.93
C GLU A 214 12.32 -6.12 -22.94
N ARG A 215 12.77 -5.73 -24.13
CA ARG A 215 13.78 -4.69 -24.28
C ARG A 215 13.09 -3.34 -24.27
N ILE A 216 13.47 -2.50 -23.32
CA ILE A 216 12.97 -1.15 -23.19
C ILE A 216 14.11 -0.15 -23.15
N SER A 217 13.90 1.06 -23.65
CA SER A 217 14.76 2.20 -23.40
C SER A 217 14.22 2.97 -22.21
N ALA A 218 15.05 3.27 -21.21
CA ALA A 218 14.65 3.93 -19.99
C ALA A 218 15.73 4.85 -19.47
N ALA A 219 15.33 5.93 -18.80
CA ALA A 219 16.24 6.64 -17.91
C ALA A 219 16.35 5.86 -16.60
N LEU A 220 17.59 5.61 -16.19
CA LEU A 220 17.95 4.81 -15.03
C LEU A 220 18.40 5.74 -13.91
N TRP A 221 17.94 5.45 -12.74
CA TRP A 221 18.30 6.10 -11.48
C TRP A 221 18.95 5.08 -10.56
N PHE A 222 20.11 5.39 -10.03
CA PHE A 222 20.71 4.68 -8.92
C PHE A 222 21.14 5.69 -7.86
N SER A 223 20.66 5.52 -6.64
CA SER A 223 21.04 6.40 -5.53
C SER A 223 21.56 5.60 -4.35
N ASP A 224 22.37 6.27 -3.49
CA ASP A 224 23.01 5.69 -2.30
C ASP A 224 23.19 6.79 -1.25
N LEU A 225 23.15 6.44 0.05
CA LEU A 225 23.28 7.44 1.11
C LEU A 225 24.73 7.91 1.28
N LEU A 226 24.87 9.21 1.47
CA LEU A 226 26.17 9.82 1.76
C LEU A 226 26.72 9.31 3.10
N ASN A 227 27.92 8.69 3.06
CA ASN A 227 28.60 8.21 4.27
C ASN A 227 27.80 7.24 5.16
N TYR A 228 26.85 6.48 4.60
CA TYR A 228 26.01 5.56 5.36
C TYR A 228 26.82 4.62 6.26
N THR A 229 27.91 4.01 5.77
CA THR A 229 28.76 3.12 6.58
C THR A 229 29.31 3.81 7.84
N LYS A 230 29.72 5.07 7.75
CA LYS A 230 30.20 5.83 8.93
C LYS A 230 29.06 6.17 9.88
N ILE A 231 27.90 6.49 9.34
CA ILE A 231 26.71 6.81 10.13
C ILE A 231 26.26 5.56 10.86
N SER A 232 26.13 4.41 10.19
CA SER A 232 25.69 3.15 10.80
C SER A 232 26.64 2.65 11.89
N ASP A 233 27.94 2.99 11.79
CA ASP A 233 28.92 2.67 12.85
C ASP A 233 28.86 3.64 14.05
N SER A 234 28.24 4.81 13.91
CA SER A 234 28.23 5.88 14.92
C SER A 234 26.89 6.09 15.62
N VAL A 235 25.77 5.69 15.00
CA VAL A 235 24.44 5.82 15.60
C VAL A 235 24.06 4.59 16.41
N PRO A 236 23.16 4.71 17.41
CA PRO A 236 22.58 3.56 18.09
C PRO A 236 21.89 2.62 17.09
N PRO A 237 21.98 1.27 17.28
CA PRO A 237 21.36 0.30 16.36
C PRO A 237 19.88 0.55 16.09
N GLU A 238 19.16 1.08 17.08
CA GLU A 238 17.74 1.38 17.03
C GLU A 238 17.43 2.55 16.07
N GLU A 239 18.43 3.39 15.76
CA GLU A 239 18.30 4.52 14.83
C GLU A 239 18.59 4.15 13.39
N ILE A 240 19.19 3.00 13.09
CA ILE A 240 19.56 2.60 11.74
C ILE A 240 18.34 2.41 10.86
N ILE A 241 17.35 1.65 11.32
CA ILE A 241 16.12 1.39 10.55
C ILE A 241 15.27 2.65 10.37
N PRO A 242 15.00 3.46 11.41
CA PRO A 242 14.34 4.76 11.23
C PRO A 242 15.07 5.70 10.25
N LEU A 243 16.40 5.74 10.29
CA LEU A 243 17.18 6.53 9.32
C LEU A 243 16.97 6.03 7.90
N LEU A 244 17.12 4.72 7.66
CA LEU A 244 16.89 4.13 6.33
C LEU A 244 15.46 4.37 5.83
N ASN A 245 14.47 4.23 6.69
CA ASN A 245 13.07 4.45 6.34
C ASN A 245 12.82 5.91 5.92
N ASP A 246 13.26 6.88 6.73
CA ASP A 246 13.06 8.30 6.47
C ASP A 246 13.67 8.72 5.10
N TYR A 247 14.91 8.29 4.82
CA TYR A 247 15.57 8.63 3.56
C TYR A 247 15.04 7.83 2.37
N SER A 248 14.73 6.55 2.55
CA SER A 248 14.09 5.74 1.51
C SER A 248 12.75 6.31 1.11
N GLU A 249 11.93 6.74 2.07
CA GLU A 249 10.64 7.37 1.81
C GLU A 249 10.81 8.66 0.99
N ALA A 250 11.76 9.51 1.35
CA ALA A 250 12.05 10.73 0.59
C ALA A 250 12.44 10.42 -0.85
N VAL A 251 13.32 9.43 -1.07
CA VAL A 251 13.77 9.01 -2.41
C VAL A 251 12.63 8.38 -3.20
N ILE A 252 11.92 7.43 -2.62
CA ILE A 252 10.81 6.71 -3.28
C ILE A 252 9.71 7.68 -3.67
N THR A 253 9.31 8.56 -2.76
CA THR A 253 8.27 9.57 -3.00
C THR A 253 8.67 10.52 -4.15
N ALA A 254 9.91 11.02 -4.15
CA ALA A 254 10.39 11.91 -5.23
C ALA A 254 10.36 11.22 -6.59
N ILE A 255 10.74 9.94 -6.66
CA ILE A 255 10.72 9.14 -7.88
C ILE A 255 9.27 8.93 -8.35
N HIS A 256 8.36 8.52 -7.48
CA HIS A 256 6.96 8.21 -7.83
C HIS A 256 6.20 9.48 -8.25
N GLU A 257 6.31 10.57 -7.51
CA GLU A 257 5.66 11.84 -7.84
C GLU A 257 6.14 12.40 -9.20
N SER A 258 7.34 12.03 -9.64
CA SER A 258 7.91 12.39 -10.94
C SER A 258 7.65 11.34 -12.03
N GLY A 259 6.80 10.34 -11.79
CA GLY A 259 6.43 9.31 -12.77
C GLY A 259 7.46 8.20 -12.97
N GLY A 260 8.44 8.08 -12.08
CA GLY A 260 9.40 6.99 -12.03
C GLY A 260 8.84 5.76 -11.32
N ASN A 261 9.51 4.63 -11.48
CA ASN A 261 9.18 3.37 -10.86
C ASN A 261 10.39 2.79 -10.12
N VAL A 262 10.26 2.63 -8.81
CA VAL A 262 11.28 2.00 -7.97
C VAL A 262 11.24 0.49 -8.20
N LEU A 263 12.38 -0.08 -8.56
CA LEU A 263 12.52 -1.50 -8.84
C LEU A 263 13.07 -2.27 -7.64
N LYS A 264 13.98 -1.65 -6.90
CA LYS A 264 14.71 -2.37 -5.86
C LYS A 264 15.35 -1.45 -4.83
N LEU A 265 15.29 -1.87 -3.58
CA LEU A 265 16.15 -1.37 -2.52
C LEU A 265 17.39 -2.27 -2.43
N ILE A 266 18.59 -1.70 -2.43
CA ILE A 266 19.87 -2.40 -2.44
C ILE A 266 20.73 -1.84 -1.29
N GLY A 267 20.58 -2.43 -0.09
CA GLY A 267 21.16 -1.86 1.12
C GLY A 267 20.55 -0.49 1.43
N ASP A 268 21.37 0.55 1.43
CA ASP A 268 20.96 1.95 1.55
C ASP A 268 20.70 2.63 0.19
N GLY A 269 20.82 1.88 -0.92
CA GLY A 269 20.63 2.36 -2.27
C GLY A 269 19.27 2.05 -2.87
N VAL A 270 18.87 2.83 -3.87
CA VAL A 270 17.63 2.68 -4.63
C VAL A 270 17.92 2.60 -6.12
N LEU A 271 17.43 1.53 -6.77
CA LEU A 271 17.41 1.41 -8.23
C LEU A 271 16.00 1.71 -8.74
N ALA A 272 15.89 2.67 -9.66
CA ALA A 272 14.62 3.02 -10.28
C ALA A 272 14.77 3.29 -11.77
N ILE A 273 13.63 3.32 -12.48
CA ILE A 273 13.56 3.65 -13.90
C ILE A 273 12.46 4.65 -14.19
N PHE A 274 12.65 5.44 -15.22
CA PHE A 274 11.64 6.29 -15.84
C PHE A 274 11.44 5.77 -17.26
N LYS A 275 10.21 5.40 -17.59
CA LYS A 275 9.81 4.83 -18.88
C LYS A 275 8.96 5.83 -19.65
N GLY A 276 9.15 5.92 -20.96
CA GLY A 276 8.34 6.76 -21.84
C GLY A 276 8.75 6.57 -23.30
N ALA A 277 7.89 7.04 -24.20
CA ALA A 277 8.15 6.96 -25.64
C ALA A 277 9.22 7.97 -26.10
N VAL A 278 9.40 9.05 -25.35
CA VAL A 278 10.31 10.15 -25.70
C VAL A 278 11.46 10.23 -24.70
N PRO A 279 12.72 9.95 -25.11
CA PRO A 279 13.87 9.99 -24.23
C PRO A 279 14.04 11.31 -23.45
N ALA A 280 13.75 12.44 -24.08
CA ALA A 280 13.84 13.75 -23.44
C ALA A 280 12.87 13.89 -22.25
N GLU A 281 11.66 13.36 -22.36
CA GLU A 281 10.66 13.40 -21.28
C GLU A 281 11.06 12.49 -20.10
N THR A 282 11.59 11.30 -20.40
CA THR A 282 12.06 10.38 -19.35
C THR A 282 13.26 10.95 -18.59
N CYS A 283 14.21 11.59 -19.28
CA CYS A 283 15.34 12.25 -18.62
C CYS A 283 14.88 13.48 -17.81
N ARG A 284 13.95 14.26 -18.33
CA ARG A 284 13.37 15.40 -17.60
C ARG A 284 12.63 14.96 -16.33
N ALA A 285 11.87 13.87 -16.40
CA ALA A 285 11.21 13.29 -15.23
C ALA A 285 12.22 12.88 -14.14
N ALA A 286 13.35 12.26 -14.53
CA ALA A 286 14.40 11.90 -13.59
C ALA A 286 15.08 13.13 -12.96
N LEU A 287 15.28 14.22 -13.71
CA LEU A 287 15.78 15.49 -13.14
C LEU A 287 14.77 16.17 -12.22
N SER A 288 13.48 16.10 -12.56
CA SER A 288 12.43 16.60 -11.67
C SER A 288 12.41 15.83 -10.34
N ALA A 289 12.60 14.51 -10.39
CA ALA A 289 12.74 13.68 -9.19
C ALA A 289 13.96 14.08 -8.35
N GLU A 290 15.08 14.40 -8.98
CA GLU A 290 16.27 14.88 -8.29
C GLU A 290 16.01 16.20 -7.56
N SER A 291 15.44 17.18 -8.25
CA SER A 291 15.09 18.46 -7.64
C SER A 291 14.12 18.32 -6.45
N LEU A 292 13.05 17.54 -6.64
CA LEU A 292 12.08 17.26 -5.59
C LEU A 292 12.71 16.54 -4.39
N LEU A 293 13.63 15.61 -4.65
CA LEU A 293 14.37 14.93 -3.58
C LEU A 293 15.20 15.92 -2.75
N ARG A 294 15.89 16.90 -3.37
CA ARG A 294 16.67 17.89 -2.62
C ARG A 294 15.80 18.75 -1.69
N GLU A 295 14.59 19.11 -2.15
CA GLU A 295 13.62 19.82 -1.32
C GLU A 295 13.15 18.95 -0.13
N LYS A 296 12.81 17.68 -0.38
CA LYS A 296 12.40 16.74 0.68
C LYS A 296 13.55 16.47 1.67
N LEU A 297 14.79 16.29 1.21
CA LEU A 297 15.96 16.10 2.07
C LEU A 297 16.26 17.33 2.94
N THR A 298 16.12 18.53 2.39
CA THR A 298 16.29 19.77 3.15
C THR A 298 15.32 19.82 4.33
N THR A 299 14.05 19.52 4.08
CA THR A 299 13.01 19.48 5.12
C THR A 299 13.26 18.35 6.12
N LEU A 300 13.56 17.15 5.65
CA LEU A 300 13.84 15.98 6.50
C LEU A 300 15.05 16.24 7.41
N ASN A 301 16.15 16.76 6.86
CA ASN A 301 17.35 17.04 7.62
C ASN A 301 17.12 18.12 8.69
N ALA A 302 16.31 19.14 8.41
CA ALA A 302 15.94 20.14 9.39
C ALA A 302 15.18 19.52 10.58
N VAL A 303 14.21 18.66 10.32
CA VAL A 303 13.45 17.95 11.36
C VAL A 303 14.38 17.03 12.16
N ARG A 304 15.14 16.17 11.51
CA ARG A 304 16.05 15.24 12.19
C ARG A 304 17.11 15.94 13.03
N ALA A 305 17.66 17.05 12.53
CA ALA A 305 18.63 17.88 13.28
C ALA A 305 18.00 18.49 14.54
N THR A 306 16.74 18.96 14.47
CA THR A 306 16.00 19.48 15.62
C THR A 306 15.82 18.42 16.70
N ASP A 307 15.60 17.17 16.28
CA ASP A 307 15.43 16.01 17.17
C ASP A 307 16.77 15.42 17.66
N GLY A 308 17.91 16.02 17.25
CA GLY A 308 19.25 15.52 17.59
C GLY A 308 19.61 14.19 16.92
N ARG A 309 18.91 13.82 15.82
CA ARG A 309 19.10 12.59 15.06
C ARG A 309 20.12 12.81 13.94
N ALA A 310 20.77 11.73 13.50
CA ALA A 310 21.73 11.79 12.41
C ALA A 310 21.09 12.24 11.10
N THR A 311 21.81 13.07 10.36
CA THR A 311 21.43 13.59 9.03
C THR A 311 22.40 13.11 7.97
N THR A 312 21.94 12.98 6.73
CA THR A 312 22.77 12.63 5.57
C THR A 312 22.18 13.24 4.30
N ASP A 313 22.82 12.95 3.19
CA ASP A 313 22.36 13.32 1.85
C ASP A 313 22.39 12.08 0.93
N VAL A 314 22.03 12.24 -0.32
CA VAL A 314 21.89 11.15 -1.28
C VAL A 314 22.76 11.44 -2.51
N TYR A 315 23.65 10.49 -2.86
CA TYR A 315 24.32 10.45 -4.14
C TYR A 315 23.41 9.85 -5.20
N ILE A 316 23.41 10.42 -6.40
CA ILE A 316 22.56 9.99 -7.51
C ILE A 316 23.39 9.82 -8.78
N GLY A 317 23.27 8.66 -9.42
CA GLY A 317 23.69 8.42 -10.78
C GLY A 317 22.49 8.40 -11.71
N LEU A 318 22.57 9.08 -12.85
CA LEU A 318 21.57 9.08 -13.91
C LEU A 318 22.18 8.61 -15.22
N HIS A 319 21.49 7.73 -15.92
CA HIS A 319 21.89 7.23 -17.23
C HIS A 319 20.65 6.92 -18.07
N ILE A 320 20.76 6.98 -19.39
CA ILE A 320 19.72 6.49 -20.29
C ILE A 320 20.28 5.38 -21.17
N GLY A 321 19.53 4.31 -21.34
CA GLY A 321 19.96 3.20 -22.16
C GLY A 321 18.95 2.08 -22.28
N ASP A 322 19.27 1.10 -23.11
CA ASP A 322 18.46 -0.09 -23.30
C ASP A 322 18.72 -1.11 -22.20
N VAL A 323 17.65 -1.65 -21.67
CA VAL A 323 17.66 -2.70 -20.66
C VAL A 323 16.67 -3.81 -21.00
N PHE A 324 16.91 -5.00 -20.49
CA PHE A 324 15.91 -6.08 -20.47
C PHE A 324 15.14 -5.99 -19.16
N TYR A 325 13.84 -5.82 -19.26
CA TYR A 325 12.93 -5.71 -18.14
C TYR A 325 12.04 -6.95 -18.04
N GLY A 326 12.06 -7.67 -16.92
CA GLY A 326 11.29 -8.89 -16.75
C GLY A 326 11.77 -9.82 -15.64
N ASN A 327 11.31 -11.07 -15.70
CA ASN A 327 11.57 -12.08 -14.68
C ASN A 327 12.92 -12.78 -14.83
N ILE A 328 13.71 -12.76 -13.79
CA ILE A 328 15.03 -13.34 -13.68
C ILE A 328 15.10 -14.18 -12.41
N GLY A 329 15.76 -15.32 -12.46
CA GLY A 329 15.99 -16.15 -11.28
C GLY A 329 15.89 -17.64 -11.53
N SER A 330 15.51 -18.39 -10.48
CA SER A 330 15.29 -19.84 -10.49
C SER A 330 13.80 -20.17 -10.64
N GLN A 331 13.46 -21.47 -10.56
CA GLN A 331 12.06 -21.91 -10.52
C GLN A 331 11.37 -21.49 -9.21
N ASP A 332 12.16 -21.46 -8.12
CA ASP A 332 11.64 -21.20 -6.76
C ASP A 332 11.77 -19.73 -6.31
N ARG A 333 12.55 -18.93 -7.07
CA ARG A 333 12.76 -17.52 -6.74
C ARG A 333 12.94 -16.70 -8.00
N LEU A 334 12.01 -15.81 -8.27
CA LEU A 334 12.03 -14.83 -9.34
C LEU A 334 12.20 -13.43 -8.77
N ASP A 335 12.84 -12.59 -9.57
CA ASP A 335 13.00 -11.17 -9.34
C ASP A 335 12.55 -10.45 -10.60
N PHE A 336 11.60 -9.53 -10.48
CA PHE A 336 11.14 -8.72 -11.59
C PHE A 336 11.95 -7.42 -11.61
N THR A 337 12.90 -7.32 -12.54
CA THR A 337 13.90 -6.25 -12.52
C THR A 337 14.43 -5.93 -13.92
N VAL A 338 15.35 -4.96 -13.99
CA VAL A 338 16.08 -4.62 -15.21
C VAL A 338 17.48 -5.22 -15.22
N ILE A 339 17.90 -5.69 -16.39
CA ILE A 339 19.29 -6.14 -16.63
C ILE A 339 19.83 -5.49 -17.90
N GLY A 340 21.10 -5.18 -17.88
CA GLY A 340 21.83 -4.70 -19.04
C GLY A 340 23.07 -3.91 -18.66
N PRO A 341 23.93 -3.59 -19.64
CA PRO A 341 25.09 -2.75 -19.42
C PRO A 341 24.73 -1.40 -18.77
N ALA A 342 23.61 -0.79 -19.18
CA ALA A 342 23.14 0.50 -18.66
C ALA A 342 22.90 0.48 -17.14
N VAL A 343 22.41 -0.63 -16.57
CA VAL A 343 22.23 -0.77 -15.12
C VAL A 343 23.56 -0.76 -14.37
N ASN A 344 24.57 -1.41 -14.96
CA ASN A 344 25.92 -1.38 -14.38
C ASN A 344 26.56 0.01 -14.51
N GLU A 345 26.29 0.71 -15.59
CA GLU A 345 26.82 2.07 -15.81
C GLU A 345 26.24 3.05 -14.80
N VAL A 346 24.92 3.07 -14.60
CA VAL A 346 24.30 4.01 -13.66
C VAL A 346 24.79 3.82 -12.23
N SER A 347 24.96 2.57 -11.76
CA SER A 347 25.47 2.30 -10.41
C SER A 347 26.92 2.77 -10.23
N ARG A 348 27.72 2.71 -11.30
CA ARG A 348 29.11 3.18 -11.28
C ARG A 348 29.21 4.69 -11.36
N ILE A 349 28.33 5.34 -12.12
CA ILE A 349 28.21 6.80 -12.14
C ILE A 349 27.90 7.30 -10.72
N ALA A 350 26.92 6.70 -10.03
CA ALA A 350 26.60 7.04 -8.65
C ALA A 350 27.81 6.88 -7.71
N SER A 351 28.59 5.81 -7.88
CA SER A 351 29.77 5.58 -7.04
C SER A 351 30.88 6.62 -7.21
N ILE A 352 30.95 7.32 -8.36
CA ILE A 352 31.92 8.40 -8.60
C ILE A 352 31.54 9.67 -7.84
N CYS A 353 30.25 9.91 -7.54
CA CYS A 353 29.78 11.09 -6.82
C CYS A 353 30.64 11.36 -5.56
N ARG A 354 30.92 10.31 -4.78
CA ARG A 354 31.77 10.40 -3.58
C ARG A 354 33.20 10.88 -3.88
N SER A 355 33.75 10.50 -5.04
CA SER A 355 35.13 10.82 -5.38
C SER A 355 35.33 12.25 -5.86
N VAL A 356 34.25 12.85 -6.37
CA VAL A 356 34.27 14.21 -6.95
C VAL A 356 33.50 15.21 -6.06
N ASP A 357 32.95 14.76 -4.94
CA ASP A 357 32.19 15.57 -3.98
C ASP A 357 30.97 16.27 -4.63
N LEU A 358 30.23 15.52 -5.44
CA LEU A 358 29.01 15.98 -6.13
C LEU A 358 27.86 15.03 -5.84
N ASN A 359 26.70 15.59 -5.58
CA ASN A 359 25.53 14.81 -5.18
C ASN A 359 24.79 14.14 -6.34
N VAL A 360 24.95 14.63 -7.56
CA VAL A 360 24.35 14.03 -8.76
C VAL A 360 25.34 14.01 -9.92
N LEU A 361 25.43 12.89 -10.59
CA LEU A 361 26.17 12.72 -11.84
C LEU A 361 25.31 12.03 -12.89
N MET A 362 25.51 12.41 -14.13
CA MET A 362 24.82 11.81 -15.28
C MET A 362 25.77 11.53 -16.43
N SER A 363 25.42 10.51 -17.21
CA SER A 363 26.19 10.15 -18.42
C SER A 363 26.03 11.18 -19.54
N SER A 364 26.95 11.16 -20.49
CA SER A 364 26.83 11.93 -21.73
C SER A 364 25.58 11.60 -22.53
N ASP A 365 25.16 10.32 -22.55
CA ASP A 365 23.95 9.90 -23.26
C ASP A 365 22.69 10.50 -22.62
N PHE A 366 22.63 10.53 -21.27
CA PHE A 366 21.57 11.19 -20.55
C PHE A 366 21.55 12.70 -20.80
N ALA A 367 22.71 13.36 -20.71
CA ALA A 367 22.81 14.79 -20.99
C ALA A 367 22.44 15.13 -22.45
N ALA A 368 22.81 14.26 -23.41
CA ALA A 368 22.47 14.44 -24.82
C ALA A 368 20.96 14.27 -25.10
N ALA A 369 20.26 13.45 -24.31
CA ALA A 369 18.80 13.26 -24.43
C ALA A 369 17.98 14.46 -23.94
N ILE A 370 18.55 15.32 -23.09
CA ILE A 370 17.91 16.55 -22.61
C ILE A 370 17.91 17.61 -23.74
N PRO A 371 16.82 18.36 -23.93
CA PRO A 371 16.78 19.45 -24.91
C PRO A 371 17.90 20.45 -24.71
N GLU A 372 18.38 21.00 -25.81
CA GLU A 372 19.58 21.89 -25.81
C GLU A 372 19.38 23.13 -24.93
N GLU A 373 18.16 23.65 -24.87
CA GLU A 373 17.79 24.80 -24.03
C GLU A 373 18.01 24.52 -22.55
N GLU A 374 17.64 23.31 -22.08
CA GLU A 374 17.76 22.88 -20.69
C GLU A 374 19.18 22.37 -20.35
N ARG A 375 19.92 21.89 -21.37
CA ARG A 375 21.30 21.41 -21.21
C ARG A 375 22.28 22.47 -20.74
N THR A 376 21.94 23.75 -20.92
CA THR A 376 22.74 24.87 -20.40
C THR A 376 22.86 24.91 -18.89
N SER A 377 21.99 24.18 -18.15
CA SER A 377 22.07 24.02 -16.70
C SER A 377 23.01 22.89 -16.27
N LEU A 378 23.63 22.17 -17.23
CA LEU A 378 24.53 21.07 -16.94
C LEU A 378 26.00 21.52 -17.14
N ALA A 379 26.86 21.07 -16.22
CA ALA A 379 28.30 21.26 -16.28
C ALA A 379 29.00 19.92 -16.55
N CYS A 380 29.87 19.90 -17.57
CA CYS A 380 30.73 18.74 -17.81
C CYS A 380 31.87 18.73 -16.78
N ILE A 381 32.02 17.60 -16.06
CA ILE A 381 33.06 17.42 -15.04
C ILE A 381 34.29 16.68 -15.57
N GLY A 382 34.28 16.29 -16.86
CA GLY A 382 35.39 15.60 -17.52
C GLY A 382 35.12 14.15 -17.89
N ARG A 383 36.16 13.44 -18.28
CA ARG A 383 36.08 12.03 -18.74
C ARG A 383 36.55 11.07 -17.66
N TYR A 384 35.73 10.10 -17.37
CA TYR A 384 35.96 9.09 -16.33
C TYR A 384 35.95 7.68 -16.90
N VAL A 385 36.90 6.84 -16.42
CA VAL A 385 36.90 5.40 -16.72
C VAL A 385 36.02 4.68 -15.71
N LEU A 386 34.86 4.20 -16.16
CA LEU A 386 33.97 3.39 -15.33
C LEU A 386 34.48 1.94 -15.31
N ARG A 387 34.61 1.33 -14.14
CA ARG A 387 35.14 -0.04 -14.02
C ARG A 387 34.33 -1.02 -14.87
N GLY A 388 34.98 -1.69 -15.85
CA GLY A 388 34.36 -2.67 -16.76
C GLY A 388 33.50 -2.05 -17.88
N VAL A 389 33.51 -0.75 -18.06
CA VAL A 389 33.04 -0.07 -19.27
C VAL A 389 34.23 0.17 -20.16
N GLN A 390 34.15 -0.26 -21.44
CA GLN A 390 35.31 -0.26 -22.35
C GLN A 390 35.80 1.13 -22.76
N ARG A 391 34.91 2.14 -22.64
CA ARG A 391 35.24 3.52 -23.06
C ARG A 391 35.06 4.48 -21.89
N ALA A 392 36.03 5.41 -21.75
CA ALA A 392 35.85 6.53 -20.83
C ALA A 392 34.68 7.39 -21.28
N GLN A 393 33.79 7.70 -20.34
CA GLN A 393 32.59 8.50 -20.55
C GLN A 393 32.77 9.91 -20.01
N GLU A 394 32.20 10.90 -20.69
CA GLU A 394 32.03 12.24 -20.14
C GLU A 394 30.87 12.20 -19.16
N LEU A 395 31.10 12.77 -17.99
CA LEU A 395 30.08 12.89 -16.94
C LEU A 395 29.68 14.35 -16.76
N TYR A 396 28.44 14.55 -16.44
CA TYR A 396 27.82 15.85 -16.22
C TYR A 396 27.20 15.91 -14.83
N THR A 397 27.10 17.13 -14.31
CA THR A 397 26.35 17.44 -13.07
C THR A 397 25.47 18.66 -13.29
N LEU A 398 24.59 18.94 -12.34
CA LEU A 398 23.85 20.20 -12.31
C LEU A 398 24.79 21.35 -11.94
N ASP A 399 24.71 22.44 -12.67
CA ASP A 399 25.54 23.63 -12.41
C ASP A 399 25.02 24.38 -11.18
N SER A 400 25.64 24.09 -10.03
CA SER A 400 25.28 24.72 -8.74
C SER A 400 25.51 26.24 -8.72
N ALA A 401 26.37 26.81 -9.59
CA ALA A 401 26.59 28.24 -9.68
C ALA A 401 25.37 28.99 -10.26
N ARG A 402 24.53 28.33 -11.03
CA ARG A 402 23.30 28.90 -11.60
C ARG A 402 22.06 28.65 -10.77
N LEU A 403 22.10 27.71 -9.81
CA LEU A 403 20.99 27.41 -8.89
C LEU A 403 20.92 28.40 -7.71
N ASN A 404 21.95 29.20 -7.50
CA ASN A 404 22.07 30.21 -6.42
C ASN A 404 21.92 31.66 -6.91
N GLY A 405 21.36 31.87 -8.12
CA GLY A 405 21.14 33.17 -8.72
C GLY A 405 19.69 33.67 -8.72
#